data_361ac33e62f44368785c2523ffeb7e1f
#
_entry.id   361ac33e62f44368785c2523ffeb7e1f
#
_cell.length_a   1.000
_cell.length_b   1.000
_cell.length_c   1.000
_cell.angle_alpha   90.00
_cell.angle_beta   90.00
_cell.angle_gamma   90.00
#
_symmetry.space_group_name_H-M   'P 1'
#
loop_
_entity.id
_entity.type
_entity.pdbx_description
1 polymer ?
#
loop_
_entity_poly.entity_id
_entity_poly.type
_entity_poly.pdbx_seq_one_letter_code
_entity_poly.pdbx_strand_id
1 'polypeptide(L)'
;SSSEVYSEFTALTSGRLCDSSGLTHELLKSIGPQQWPFPRESNPTKEAKRLYEDKRFATPNGRAQFYTKQPLGIAEPPCDMYPLVLTVGRYLGQWHTMTRTGKVNRLNKMHPEPLLEIHPMDAKDMNIKDGELSALNSRRGYLTVRVKETDRIRRGTVFLPMHWGFTQTNHCETNNLMHEQSCPISKQPELKASAVIVAPVNPVNQPIKNNEKGFVKYVKEIVNMQ
;
A
#
# COMPACT_ATOMS: atom_id res chain seq x y z
N SER A 1 -29.96 -1.97 22.65
CA SER A 1 -29.91 -1.07 21.45
C SER A 1 -28.49 -0.61 21.17
N SER A 2 -28.22 -0.06 19.99
CA SER A 2 -26.90 0.52 19.64
C SER A 2 -26.55 1.71 20.56
N SER A 3 -27.53 2.45 21.03
CA SER A 3 -27.33 3.55 21.97
C SER A 3 -26.87 3.06 23.35
N GLU A 4 -27.41 1.97 23.85
CA GLU A 4 -26.98 1.36 25.12
C GLU A 4 -25.57 0.85 25.07
N VAL A 5 -25.20 0.13 23.97
CA VAL A 5 -23.82 -0.33 23.74
C VAL A 5 -22.86 0.85 23.67
N TYR A 6 -23.23 1.92 22.96
CA TYR A 6 -22.42 3.13 22.90
C TYR A 6 -22.24 3.81 24.25
N SER A 7 -23.33 3.88 25.07
CA SER A 7 -23.28 4.44 26.42
C SER A 7 -22.37 3.63 27.34
N GLU A 8 -22.40 2.30 27.25
CA GLU A 8 -21.49 1.43 27.99
C GLU A 8 -20.02 1.68 27.56
N PHE A 9 -19.77 1.72 26.26
CA PHE A 9 -18.41 2.02 25.72
C PHE A 9 -17.89 3.38 26.21
N THR A 10 -18.69 4.45 26.10
CA THR A 10 -18.26 5.79 26.50
C THR A 10 -18.01 5.88 28.01
N ALA A 11 -18.82 5.19 28.84
CA ALA A 11 -18.59 5.12 30.27
C ALA A 11 -17.25 4.47 30.65
N LEU A 12 -16.81 3.45 29.91
CA LEU A 12 -15.51 2.78 30.12
C LEU A 12 -14.32 3.66 29.80
N THR A 13 -14.50 4.75 29.05
CA THR A 13 -13.44 5.69 28.69
C THR A 13 -13.27 6.82 29.71
N SER A 14 -14.17 6.94 30.67
CA SER A 14 -14.16 8.02 31.66
C SER A 14 -12.83 8.12 32.42
N GLY A 15 -12.27 9.32 32.50
CA GLY A 15 -10.97 9.60 33.13
C GLY A 15 -9.74 9.10 32.38
N ARG A 16 -9.91 8.55 31.17
CA ARG A 16 -8.78 8.11 30.30
C ARG A 16 -8.39 9.21 29.32
N LEU A 17 -7.21 9.06 28.69
CA LEU A 17 -6.76 10.00 27.64
C LEU A 17 -7.72 10.10 26.44
N CYS A 18 -8.51 9.07 26.20
CA CYS A 18 -9.54 9.00 25.17
C CYS A 18 -10.97 9.17 25.75
N ASP A 19 -11.12 9.92 26.84
CA ASP A 19 -12.42 10.11 27.50
C ASP A 19 -13.48 10.59 26.50
N SER A 20 -14.53 9.83 26.38
CA SER A 20 -15.70 10.09 25.53
C SER A 20 -16.99 10.05 26.34
N SER A 21 -16.90 10.10 27.67
CA SER A 21 -18.01 9.88 28.60
C SER A 21 -19.14 10.92 28.51
N GLY A 22 -18.85 12.07 27.88
CA GLY A 22 -19.85 13.11 27.62
C GLY A 22 -20.60 12.94 26.29
N LEU A 23 -20.24 11.95 25.47
CA LEU A 23 -20.86 11.72 24.16
C LEU A 23 -22.08 10.80 24.29
N THR A 24 -23.18 11.19 23.65
CA THR A 24 -24.40 10.37 23.49
C THR A 24 -24.86 10.36 22.05
N HIS A 25 -25.68 9.38 21.66
CA HIS A 25 -26.29 9.34 20.34
C HIS A 25 -27.15 10.59 20.07
N GLU A 26 -27.89 11.07 21.07
CA GLU A 26 -28.74 12.25 20.95
C GLU A 26 -27.91 13.50 20.69
N LEU A 27 -26.79 13.67 21.41
CA LEU A 27 -25.89 14.79 21.24
C LEU A 27 -25.27 14.75 19.81
N LEU A 28 -24.76 13.60 19.39
CA LEU A 28 -24.16 13.46 18.06
C LEU A 28 -25.17 13.66 16.92
N LYS A 29 -26.44 13.28 17.12
CA LYS A 29 -27.51 13.54 16.15
C LYS A 29 -27.90 15.02 16.06
N SER A 30 -27.91 15.71 17.18
CA SER A 30 -28.38 17.11 17.25
C SER A 30 -27.29 18.11 16.85
N ILE A 31 -26.05 17.88 17.21
CA ILE A 31 -24.94 18.83 17.02
C ILE A 31 -23.98 18.38 15.92
N GLY A 32 -23.86 17.06 15.71
CA GLY A 32 -22.91 16.46 14.78
C GLY A 32 -21.66 15.89 15.47
N PRO A 33 -20.63 15.51 14.68
CA PRO A 33 -19.40 14.94 15.21
C PRO A 33 -18.73 15.84 16.23
N GLN A 34 -18.22 15.25 17.29
CA GLN A 34 -17.46 15.94 18.33
C GLN A 34 -16.04 15.39 18.39
N GLN A 35 -15.09 16.26 18.71
CA GLN A 35 -13.71 15.86 18.89
C GLN A 35 -13.46 15.37 20.32
N TRP A 36 -12.82 14.22 20.44
CA TRP A 36 -12.37 13.69 21.73
C TRP A 36 -10.93 14.17 22.09
N PRO A 37 -10.54 14.17 23.38
CA PRO A 37 -11.34 13.76 24.53
C PRO A 37 -12.57 14.65 24.75
N PHE A 38 -13.69 14.04 25.16
CA PHE A 38 -14.95 14.72 25.42
C PHE A 38 -15.56 14.22 26.73
N PRO A 39 -14.98 14.58 27.89
CA PRO A 39 -15.53 14.26 29.20
C PRO A 39 -16.92 14.87 29.42
N ARG A 40 -17.63 14.43 30.45
CA ARG A 40 -19.01 14.83 30.72
C ARG A 40 -19.23 16.33 30.81
N GLU A 41 -18.25 17.07 31.28
CA GLU A 41 -18.29 18.52 31.47
C GLU A 41 -17.96 19.30 30.20
N SER A 42 -17.70 18.60 29.09
CA SER A 42 -17.36 19.25 27.82
C SER A 42 -18.55 19.97 27.21
N ASN A 43 -18.33 21.13 26.65
CA ASN A 43 -19.31 21.88 25.89
C ASN A 43 -19.32 21.41 24.44
N PRO A 44 -20.48 20.96 23.91
CA PRO A 44 -20.61 20.60 22.51
C PRO A 44 -20.41 21.81 21.60
N THR A 45 -19.73 21.59 20.47
CA THR A 45 -19.52 22.65 19.47
C THR A 45 -19.60 22.09 18.06
N LYS A 46 -20.01 22.94 17.10
CA LYS A 46 -19.90 22.64 15.66
C LYS A 46 -18.57 23.07 15.07
N GLU A 47 -17.78 23.79 15.83
CA GLU A 47 -16.47 24.25 15.39
C GLU A 47 -15.40 23.19 15.64
N ALA A 48 -14.43 23.10 14.74
CA ALA A 48 -13.29 22.22 14.90
C ALA A 48 -12.40 22.73 16.05
N LYS A 49 -12.13 21.87 17.02
CA LYS A 49 -11.26 22.17 18.16
C LYS A 49 -9.84 21.70 17.84
N ARG A 50 -8.88 22.60 17.93
CA ARG A 50 -7.45 22.24 17.79
C ARG A 50 -7.00 21.47 19.03
N LEU A 51 -6.45 20.27 18.84
CA LEU A 51 -5.77 19.54 19.91
C LEU A 51 -4.45 20.22 20.30
N TYR A 52 -4.10 20.09 21.58
CA TYR A 52 -2.84 20.63 22.14
C TYR A 52 -2.70 22.15 21.99
N GLU A 53 -3.78 22.88 21.91
CA GLU A 53 -3.75 24.35 21.88
C GLU A 53 -3.16 24.93 23.16
N ASP A 54 -3.41 24.27 24.28
CA ASP A 54 -2.81 24.53 25.60
C ASP A 54 -1.33 24.08 25.70
N LYS A 55 -0.76 23.53 24.64
CA LYS A 55 0.61 22.97 24.55
C LYS A 55 0.90 21.86 25.55
N ARG A 56 -0.15 21.21 26.10
CA ARG A 56 -0.03 20.04 26.96
C ARG A 56 -0.18 18.77 26.17
N PHE A 57 0.78 17.86 26.28
CA PHE A 57 0.85 16.61 25.58
C PHE A 57 0.69 15.44 26.55
N ALA A 58 0.20 14.31 26.05
CA ALA A 58 0.01 13.07 26.82
C ALA A 58 1.36 12.36 27.05
N THR A 59 2.30 13.05 27.70
CA THR A 59 3.64 12.56 28.05
C THR A 59 3.88 12.77 29.55
N PRO A 60 4.81 12.04 30.18
CA PRO A 60 5.06 12.20 31.61
C PRO A 60 5.35 13.63 32.08
N ASN A 61 5.97 14.45 31.24
CA ASN A 61 6.32 15.85 31.53
C ASN A 61 5.38 16.88 30.87
N GLY A 62 4.31 16.42 30.22
CA GLY A 62 3.33 17.26 29.52
C GLY A 62 3.87 17.99 28.28
N ARG A 63 5.07 17.69 27.81
CA ARG A 63 5.69 18.33 26.65
C ARG A 63 5.76 17.38 25.46
N ALA A 64 5.75 17.94 24.25
CA ALA A 64 6.03 17.16 23.04
C ALA A 64 7.42 16.52 23.14
N GLN A 65 7.51 15.25 22.73
CA GLN A 65 8.77 14.52 22.68
C GLN A 65 9.17 14.31 21.23
N PHE A 66 10.39 14.66 20.88
CA PHE A 66 10.97 14.45 19.57
C PHE A 66 11.89 13.23 19.61
N TYR A 67 11.65 12.29 18.73
CA TYR A 67 12.51 11.12 18.58
C TYR A 67 13.24 11.21 17.25
N THR A 68 14.55 11.21 17.32
CA THR A 68 15.41 11.14 16.14
C THR A 68 15.95 9.72 15.99
N LYS A 69 15.79 9.15 14.81
CA LYS A 69 16.40 7.86 14.45
C LYS A 69 16.99 7.95 13.06
N GLN A 70 18.11 7.32 12.87
CA GLN A 70 18.64 7.12 11.53
C GLN A 70 17.65 6.22 10.75
N PRO A 71 17.27 6.60 9.52
CA PRO A 71 16.43 5.74 8.69
C PRO A 71 17.19 4.46 8.37
N LEU A 72 16.52 3.34 8.48
CA LEU A 72 17.02 2.08 7.94
C LEU A 72 16.82 2.10 6.42
N GLY A 73 17.77 1.53 5.68
CA GLY A 73 17.60 1.28 4.25
C GLY A 73 16.47 0.27 4.01
N ILE A 74 16.09 0.13 2.74
CA ILE A 74 15.16 -0.91 2.32
C ILE A 74 15.81 -2.30 2.50
N ALA A 75 15.01 -3.30 2.86
CA ALA A 75 15.52 -4.64 3.15
C ALA A 75 16.10 -5.34 1.91
N GLU A 76 15.55 -5.02 0.74
CA GLU A 76 15.99 -5.60 -0.54
C GLU A 76 16.32 -4.48 -1.54
N PRO A 77 17.54 -3.92 -1.50
CA PRO A 77 17.96 -2.90 -2.46
C PRO A 77 18.07 -3.47 -3.89
N PRO A 78 17.85 -2.65 -4.91
CA PRO A 78 18.10 -3.01 -6.30
C PRO A 78 19.54 -3.50 -6.51
N CYS A 79 19.72 -4.37 -7.50
CA CYS A 79 21.00 -4.87 -7.96
C CYS A 79 20.93 -5.12 -9.48
N ASP A 80 22.05 -5.45 -10.12
CA ASP A 80 22.12 -5.67 -11.57
C ASP A 80 21.06 -6.67 -12.08
N MET A 81 20.76 -7.70 -11.32
CA MET A 81 19.75 -8.72 -11.67
C MET A 81 18.31 -8.24 -11.47
N TYR A 82 18.07 -7.36 -10.51
CA TYR A 82 16.76 -6.79 -10.16
C TYR A 82 16.90 -5.28 -10.00
N PRO A 83 17.00 -4.52 -11.12
CA PRO A 83 17.42 -3.12 -11.09
C PRO A 83 16.33 -2.15 -10.66
N LEU A 84 15.07 -2.58 -10.55
CA LEU A 84 13.93 -1.72 -10.23
C LEU A 84 13.39 -1.98 -8.83
N VAL A 85 12.89 -0.93 -8.22
CA VAL A 85 12.10 -1.02 -6.97
C VAL A 85 10.63 -1.13 -7.33
N LEU A 86 9.98 -2.22 -6.94
CA LEU A 86 8.54 -2.36 -7.00
C LEU A 86 7.91 -1.68 -5.78
N THR A 87 7.04 -0.71 -6.00
CA THR A 87 6.13 -0.18 -5.00
C THR A 87 4.71 -0.60 -5.29
N VAL A 88 3.96 -1.02 -4.28
CA VAL A 88 2.55 -1.42 -4.44
C VAL A 88 1.62 -0.45 -3.72
N GLY A 89 0.41 -0.29 -4.24
CA GLY A 89 -0.55 0.64 -3.69
C GLY A 89 -1.96 0.39 -4.19
N ARG A 90 -2.82 1.40 -4.02
CA ARG A 90 -4.23 1.33 -4.41
C ARG A 90 -4.51 2.20 -5.62
N TYR A 91 -5.42 1.75 -6.45
CA TYR A 91 -6.10 2.60 -7.42
C TYR A 91 -7.23 3.38 -6.76
N LEU A 92 -7.48 4.57 -7.28
CA LEU A 92 -8.67 5.35 -6.94
C LEU A 92 -9.93 4.54 -7.31
N GLY A 93 -10.88 4.49 -6.40
CA GLY A 93 -12.14 3.75 -6.60
C GLY A 93 -12.10 2.27 -6.24
N GLN A 94 -10.93 1.68 -5.98
CA GLN A 94 -10.83 0.30 -5.54
C GLN A 94 -10.44 0.19 -4.06
N TRP A 95 -10.98 -0.83 -3.38
CA TRP A 95 -10.79 -1.07 -1.97
C TRP A 95 -10.24 -2.48 -1.72
N HIS A 96 -9.04 -2.57 -1.14
CA HIS A 96 -8.36 -3.82 -0.78
C HIS A 96 -8.48 -4.91 -1.87
N THR A 97 -9.09 -6.06 -1.55
CA THR A 97 -9.28 -7.22 -2.45
C THR A 97 -10.52 -7.11 -3.34
N MET A 98 -11.11 -5.94 -3.48
CA MET A 98 -12.28 -5.66 -4.32
C MET A 98 -13.56 -6.47 -3.97
N THR A 99 -13.65 -7.07 -2.79
CA THR A 99 -14.82 -7.87 -2.36
C THR A 99 -16.14 -7.09 -2.40
N ARG A 100 -16.08 -5.78 -2.27
CA ARG A 100 -17.24 -4.86 -2.42
C ARG A 100 -17.14 -4.04 -3.69
N THR A 101 -16.04 -3.32 -3.89
CA THR A 101 -15.88 -2.40 -5.03
C THR A 101 -15.85 -3.13 -6.36
N GLY A 102 -15.32 -4.36 -6.41
CA GLY A 102 -15.34 -5.22 -7.59
C GLY A 102 -16.73 -5.67 -8.08
N LYS A 103 -17.78 -5.47 -7.25
CA LYS A 103 -19.18 -5.69 -7.63
C LYS A 103 -19.84 -4.47 -8.27
N VAL A 104 -19.13 -3.34 -8.33
CA VAL A 104 -19.64 -2.08 -8.85
C VAL A 104 -19.08 -1.85 -10.26
N ASN A 105 -19.86 -2.08 -11.28
CA ASN A 105 -19.44 -1.99 -12.70
C ASN A 105 -18.81 -0.63 -13.04
N ARG A 106 -19.31 0.47 -12.48
CA ARG A 106 -18.75 1.81 -12.72
C ARG A 106 -17.31 1.92 -12.24
N LEU A 107 -16.98 1.34 -11.08
CA LEU A 107 -15.63 1.34 -10.52
C LEU A 107 -14.69 0.43 -11.32
N ASN A 108 -15.17 -0.74 -11.74
CA ASN A 108 -14.38 -1.67 -12.55
C ASN A 108 -14.04 -1.09 -13.93
N LYS A 109 -14.93 -0.27 -14.51
CA LYS A 109 -14.64 0.42 -15.79
C LYS A 109 -13.54 1.46 -15.68
N MET A 110 -13.26 2.00 -14.49
CA MET A 110 -12.18 2.98 -14.30
C MET A 110 -10.80 2.31 -14.42
N HIS A 111 -10.70 1.08 -13.91
CA HIS A 111 -9.48 0.28 -13.94
C HIS A 111 -9.88 -1.18 -14.18
N PRO A 112 -10.05 -1.61 -15.45
CA PRO A 112 -10.55 -2.94 -15.78
C PRO A 112 -9.52 -4.05 -15.53
N GLU A 113 -8.25 -3.70 -15.53
CA GLU A 113 -7.12 -4.61 -15.30
C GLU A 113 -6.00 -3.92 -14.48
N PRO A 114 -5.13 -4.69 -13.84
CA PRO A 114 -3.92 -4.14 -13.24
C PRO A 114 -2.95 -3.70 -14.34
N LEU A 115 -2.33 -2.55 -14.19
CA LEU A 115 -1.27 -2.07 -15.07
C LEU A 115 0.01 -1.85 -14.26
N LEU A 116 1.13 -2.27 -14.82
CA LEU A 116 2.46 -1.95 -14.28
C LEU A 116 2.88 -0.59 -14.81
N GLU A 117 2.89 0.41 -13.95
CA GLU A 117 3.40 1.74 -14.32
C GLU A 117 4.94 1.73 -14.27
N ILE A 118 5.56 2.20 -15.35
CA ILE A 118 7.01 2.28 -15.52
C ILE A 118 7.39 3.60 -16.20
N HIS A 119 8.55 4.14 -15.85
CA HIS A 119 9.08 5.33 -16.52
C HIS A 119 9.49 4.99 -17.95
N PRO A 120 9.21 5.85 -18.98
CA PRO A 120 9.50 5.57 -20.38
C PRO A 120 10.97 5.23 -20.67
N MET A 121 11.90 5.86 -19.95
CA MET A 121 13.33 5.55 -20.11
C MET A 121 13.68 4.16 -19.59
N ASP A 122 13.08 3.72 -18.48
CA ASP A 122 13.31 2.39 -17.94
C ASP A 122 12.67 1.32 -18.85
N ALA A 123 11.47 1.60 -19.40
CA ALA A 123 10.83 0.74 -20.39
C ALA A 123 11.71 0.57 -21.65
N LYS A 124 12.27 1.67 -22.14
CA LYS A 124 13.20 1.66 -23.27
C LYS A 124 14.45 0.85 -22.95
N ASP A 125 15.09 1.07 -21.79
CA ASP A 125 16.29 0.35 -21.36
C ASP A 125 16.05 -1.17 -21.24
N MET A 126 14.80 -1.58 -20.99
CA MET A 126 14.37 -3.00 -20.91
C MET A 126 13.73 -3.53 -22.19
N ASN A 127 13.73 -2.73 -23.27
CA ASN A 127 13.10 -3.07 -24.56
C ASN A 127 11.64 -3.49 -24.44
N ILE A 128 10.86 -2.73 -23.67
CA ILE A 128 9.43 -2.93 -23.42
C ILE A 128 8.65 -1.75 -23.98
N LYS A 129 7.47 -2.00 -24.54
CA LYS A 129 6.59 -0.98 -25.13
C LYS A 129 5.34 -0.76 -24.27
N ASP A 130 4.81 0.45 -24.35
CA ASP A 130 3.52 0.78 -23.74
C ASP A 130 2.42 -0.19 -24.21
N GLY A 131 1.59 -0.65 -23.29
CA GLY A 131 0.54 -1.62 -23.57
C GLY A 131 0.99 -3.07 -23.76
N GLU A 132 2.27 -3.37 -23.75
CA GLU A 132 2.81 -4.71 -23.91
C GLU A 132 2.57 -5.56 -22.66
N LEU A 133 2.26 -6.86 -22.86
CA LEU A 133 2.21 -7.83 -21.77
C LEU A 133 3.64 -8.25 -21.42
N SER A 134 4.06 -8.00 -20.20
CA SER A 134 5.42 -8.26 -19.73
C SER A 134 5.45 -9.12 -18.48
N ALA A 135 6.53 -9.80 -18.25
CA ALA A 135 6.82 -10.54 -17.04
C ALA A 135 7.48 -9.63 -16.02
N LEU A 136 6.91 -9.54 -14.83
CA LEU A 136 7.50 -8.87 -13.67
C LEU A 136 8.00 -9.95 -12.70
N ASN A 137 9.30 -9.95 -12.42
CA ASN A 137 9.95 -10.99 -11.64
C ASN A 137 10.64 -10.42 -10.41
N SER A 138 10.59 -11.16 -9.31
CA SER A 138 11.37 -10.95 -8.10
C SER A 138 12.14 -12.23 -7.74
N ARG A 139 12.91 -12.22 -6.67
CA ARG A 139 13.57 -13.43 -6.16
C ARG A 139 12.60 -14.52 -5.72
N ARG A 140 11.33 -14.20 -5.48
CA ARG A 140 10.32 -15.10 -4.87
C ARG A 140 9.32 -15.64 -5.87
N GLY A 141 9.07 -14.89 -6.91
CA GLY A 141 8.08 -15.29 -7.90
C GLY A 141 8.02 -14.32 -9.06
N TYR A 142 7.05 -14.56 -9.92
CA TYR A 142 6.78 -13.74 -11.09
C TYR A 142 5.28 -13.59 -11.28
N LEU A 143 4.91 -12.60 -12.07
CA LEU A 143 3.58 -12.44 -12.64
C LEU A 143 3.68 -11.85 -14.03
N THR A 144 2.59 -11.95 -14.80
CA THR A 144 2.46 -11.29 -16.10
C THR A 144 1.46 -10.14 -15.98
N VAL A 145 1.82 -8.99 -16.51
CA VAL A 145 1.02 -7.78 -16.40
C VAL A 145 1.24 -6.88 -17.61
N ARG A 146 0.20 -6.14 -18.00
CA ARG A 146 0.31 -5.15 -19.06
C ARG A 146 1.03 -3.91 -18.53
N VAL A 147 1.98 -3.43 -19.31
CA VAL A 147 2.78 -2.24 -18.99
C VAL A 147 2.04 -0.97 -19.38
N LYS A 148 2.22 0.06 -18.58
CA LYS A 148 1.83 1.43 -18.87
C LYS A 148 3.01 2.36 -18.65
N GLU A 149 3.49 2.95 -19.72
CA GLU A 149 4.50 4.00 -19.62
C GLU A 149 3.91 5.29 -19.06
N THR A 150 4.61 5.90 -18.11
CA THR A 150 4.23 7.19 -17.53
C THR A 150 5.42 7.91 -16.92
N ASP A 151 5.51 9.21 -17.14
CA ASP A 151 6.50 10.12 -16.51
C ASP A 151 6.13 10.51 -15.07
N ARG A 152 4.96 10.07 -14.58
CA ARG A 152 4.50 10.30 -13.20
C ARG A 152 5.25 9.46 -12.16
N ILE A 153 5.95 8.42 -12.60
CA ILE A 153 6.82 7.60 -11.76
C ILE A 153 8.28 7.92 -12.08
N ARG A 154 9.14 7.97 -11.07
CA ARG A 154 10.56 8.24 -11.29
C ARG A 154 11.29 7.01 -11.81
N ARG A 155 12.39 7.24 -12.50
CA ARG A 155 13.29 6.17 -12.95
C ARG A 155 13.74 5.26 -11.80
N GLY A 156 13.94 3.99 -12.13
CA GLY A 156 14.32 2.95 -11.17
C GLY A 156 13.20 2.46 -10.29
N THR A 157 11.94 2.93 -10.51
CA THR A 157 10.79 2.52 -9.73
C THR A 157 9.64 2.10 -10.64
N VAL A 158 8.95 1.03 -10.28
CA VAL A 158 7.70 0.59 -10.93
C VAL A 158 6.58 0.49 -9.89
N PHE A 159 5.35 0.74 -10.33
CA PHE A 159 4.17 0.66 -9.47
C PHE A 159 3.23 -0.43 -9.98
N LEU A 160 2.72 -1.25 -9.05
CA LEU A 160 1.69 -2.23 -9.34
C LEU A 160 0.55 -2.11 -8.33
N PRO A 161 -0.72 -2.09 -8.77
CA PRO A 161 -1.85 -2.05 -7.85
C PRO A 161 -2.02 -3.39 -7.13
N MET A 162 -2.38 -3.33 -5.84
CA MET A 162 -2.46 -4.50 -4.96
C MET A 162 -3.80 -5.27 -5.00
N HIS A 163 -4.78 -4.78 -5.76
CA HIS A 163 -6.17 -5.22 -5.61
C HIS A 163 -6.47 -6.59 -6.21
N TRP A 164 -5.77 -6.96 -7.27
CA TRP A 164 -6.02 -8.19 -8.01
C TRP A 164 -5.31 -9.37 -7.36
N GLY A 165 -6.03 -10.46 -7.20
CA GLY A 165 -5.54 -11.75 -6.75
C GLY A 165 -6.06 -12.87 -7.66
N PHE A 166 -5.81 -14.12 -7.31
CA PHE A 166 -6.16 -15.29 -8.12
C PHE A 166 -7.67 -15.40 -8.43
N THR A 167 -8.54 -14.76 -7.63
CA THR A 167 -9.99 -14.75 -7.86
C THR A 167 -10.43 -13.77 -8.94
N GLN A 168 -9.61 -12.80 -9.29
CA GLN A 168 -9.93 -11.75 -10.26
C GLN A 168 -9.12 -11.86 -11.54
N THR A 169 -7.90 -12.35 -11.45
CA THR A 169 -7.00 -12.51 -12.61
C THR A 169 -6.20 -13.80 -12.47
N ASN A 170 -5.79 -14.37 -13.59
CA ASN A 170 -4.81 -15.44 -13.62
C ASN A 170 -3.40 -14.80 -13.61
N HIS A 171 -2.58 -15.15 -12.63
CA HIS A 171 -1.16 -14.80 -12.56
C HIS A 171 -0.84 -13.31 -12.35
N CYS A 172 -1.62 -12.57 -11.57
CA CYS A 172 -1.29 -11.19 -11.18
C CYS A 172 -1.39 -10.95 -9.66
N GLU A 173 -0.94 -11.92 -8.86
CA GLU A 173 -0.92 -11.83 -7.41
C GLU A 173 0.33 -11.07 -6.95
N THR A 174 0.19 -9.78 -6.72
CA THR A 174 1.29 -8.87 -6.33
C THR A 174 2.08 -9.38 -5.11
N ASN A 175 1.41 -10.05 -4.16
CA ASN A 175 2.07 -10.57 -2.97
C ASN A 175 3.10 -11.66 -3.25
N ASN A 176 3.03 -12.36 -4.40
CA ASN A 176 4.03 -13.35 -4.80
C ASN A 176 5.42 -12.74 -5.07
N LEU A 177 5.48 -11.41 -5.22
CA LEU A 177 6.72 -10.68 -5.46
C LEU A 177 7.33 -10.10 -4.19
N MET A 178 6.54 -10.00 -3.11
CA MET A 178 6.94 -9.32 -1.88
C MET A 178 7.85 -10.19 -1.03
N HIS A 179 8.79 -9.54 -0.32
CA HIS A 179 9.62 -10.20 0.70
C HIS A 179 8.91 -10.20 2.07
N GLU A 180 9.38 -11.05 2.97
CA GLU A 180 8.78 -11.29 4.29
C GLU A 180 9.19 -10.26 5.37
N GLN A 181 10.09 -9.34 5.03
CA GLN A 181 10.61 -8.39 6.01
C GLN A 181 9.53 -7.42 6.49
N SER A 182 9.58 -7.11 7.76
CA SER A 182 8.64 -6.22 8.41
C SER A 182 9.36 -5.30 9.41
N CYS A 183 8.72 -4.19 9.74
CA CYS A 183 9.20 -3.29 10.78
C CYS A 183 9.35 -4.06 12.11
N PRO A 184 10.51 -4.00 12.77
CA PRO A 184 10.74 -4.75 14.01
C PRO A 184 9.86 -4.28 15.17
N ILE A 185 9.35 -3.05 15.10
CA ILE A 185 8.50 -2.44 16.14
C ILE A 185 7.03 -2.65 15.83
N SER A 186 6.54 -2.11 14.68
CA SER A 186 5.12 -2.13 14.34
C SER A 186 4.67 -3.42 13.66
N LYS A 187 5.61 -4.26 13.23
CA LYS A 187 5.35 -5.46 12.40
C LYS A 187 4.69 -5.17 11.05
N GLN A 188 4.68 -3.90 10.63
CA GLN A 188 4.22 -3.52 9.31
C GLN A 188 5.12 -4.15 8.23
N PRO A 189 4.57 -4.92 7.27
CA PRO A 189 5.36 -5.47 6.16
C PRO A 189 5.86 -4.37 5.23
N GLU A 190 7.06 -4.55 4.67
CA GLU A 190 7.66 -3.60 3.73
C GLU A 190 7.12 -3.83 2.31
N LEU A 191 5.88 -3.39 2.06
CA LEU A 191 5.19 -3.56 0.78
C LEU A 191 5.51 -2.47 -0.26
N LYS A 192 6.48 -1.58 0.02
CA LYS A 192 6.80 -0.43 -0.85
C LYS A 192 8.15 -0.54 -1.53
N ALA A 193 8.89 -1.59 -1.25
CA ALA A 193 10.22 -1.78 -1.82
C ALA A 193 10.56 -3.27 -1.93
N SER A 194 10.39 -3.83 -3.10
CA SER A 194 10.95 -5.15 -3.48
C SER A 194 11.75 -5.00 -4.76
N ALA A 195 12.92 -5.62 -4.82
CA ALA A 195 13.74 -5.57 -6.02
C ALA A 195 13.16 -6.48 -7.12
N VAL A 196 12.96 -5.92 -8.30
CA VAL A 196 12.31 -6.60 -9.44
C VAL A 196 13.01 -6.29 -10.75
N ILE A 197 12.71 -7.13 -11.75
CA ILE A 197 13.03 -6.89 -13.17
C ILE A 197 11.76 -7.08 -13.99
N VAL A 198 11.61 -6.25 -15.04
CA VAL A 198 10.56 -6.40 -16.06
C VAL A 198 11.19 -6.94 -17.33
N ALA A 199 10.56 -7.89 -17.97
CA ALA A 199 11.05 -8.51 -19.21
C ALA A 199 9.88 -8.76 -20.17
N PRO A 200 10.12 -8.69 -21.51
CA PRO A 200 9.12 -9.09 -22.50
C PRO A 200 8.67 -10.56 -22.28
N VAL A 201 7.37 -10.82 -22.44
CA VAL A 201 6.86 -12.21 -22.48
C VAL A 201 7.17 -12.81 -23.83
N ASN A 202 8.11 -13.73 -23.89
CA ASN A 202 8.37 -14.47 -25.09
C ASN A 202 7.44 -15.70 -25.17
N PRO A 203 6.66 -15.93 -26.23
CA PRO A 203 5.73 -17.05 -26.33
C PRO A 203 6.41 -18.43 -26.21
N VAL A 204 7.71 -18.51 -26.38
CA VAL A 204 8.51 -19.74 -26.20
C VAL A 204 8.91 -19.96 -24.73
N ASN A 205 8.89 -18.91 -23.91
CA ASN A 205 9.26 -18.96 -22.50
C ASN A 205 8.00 -18.88 -21.62
N GLN A 206 7.24 -19.96 -21.57
CA GLN A 206 6.32 -20.12 -20.44
C GLN A 206 7.14 -20.04 -19.14
N PRO A 207 6.56 -19.45 -18.09
CA PRO A 207 7.27 -19.11 -16.88
C PRO A 207 8.03 -20.31 -16.32
N ILE A 208 9.30 -20.12 -16.09
CA ILE A 208 10.20 -21.11 -15.51
C ILE A 208 9.68 -21.41 -14.11
N LYS A 209 9.07 -22.57 -13.92
CA LYS A 209 8.74 -23.10 -12.60
C LYS A 209 10.01 -23.08 -11.76
N ASN A 210 10.03 -22.30 -10.68
CA ASN A 210 10.99 -22.22 -9.60
C ASN A 210 12.31 -23.00 -9.79
N ASN A 211 13.13 -22.59 -10.75
CA ASN A 211 14.48 -23.09 -10.88
C ASN A 211 15.40 -21.88 -11.12
N GLU A 212 16.03 -21.42 -10.04
CA GLU A 212 16.97 -20.28 -10.05
C GLU A 212 18.00 -20.35 -11.19
N LYS A 213 18.44 -21.57 -11.54
CA LYS A 213 19.41 -21.79 -12.64
C LYS A 213 18.87 -21.44 -14.01
N GLY A 214 17.59 -21.67 -14.28
CA GLY A 214 16.96 -21.36 -15.55
C GLY A 214 16.72 -19.87 -15.75
N PHE A 215 16.33 -19.17 -14.67
CA PHE A 215 16.08 -17.72 -14.71
C PHE A 215 17.41 -16.93 -14.86
N VAL A 216 18.45 -17.32 -14.14
CA VAL A 216 19.81 -16.73 -14.29
C VAL A 216 20.33 -16.89 -15.71
N LYS A 217 20.07 -18.03 -16.35
CA LYS A 217 20.43 -18.25 -17.76
C LYS A 217 19.66 -17.30 -18.69
N TYR A 218 18.36 -17.14 -18.48
CA TYR A 218 17.51 -16.24 -19.27
C TYR A 218 17.94 -14.77 -19.16
N VAL A 219 18.19 -14.26 -17.94
CA VAL A 219 18.66 -12.89 -17.71
C VAL A 219 20.05 -12.67 -18.36
N LYS A 220 20.95 -13.65 -18.24
CA LYS A 220 22.28 -13.57 -18.91
C LYS A 220 22.17 -13.57 -20.43
N GLU A 221 21.23 -14.29 -21.00
CA GLU A 221 20.97 -14.28 -22.44
C GLU A 221 20.44 -12.92 -22.92
N ILE A 222 19.56 -12.27 -22.16
CA ILE A 222 19.08 -10.90 -22.48
C ILE A 222 20.21 -9.87 -22.36
N VAL A 223 21.00 -9.92 -21.28
CA VAL A 223 22.10 -8.96 -21.04
C VAL A 223 23.26 -9.15 -22.04
N ASN A 224 23.47 -10.37 -22.51
CA ASN A 224 24.53 -10.66 -23.52
C ASN A 224 24.07 -10.45 -24.98
N MET A 225 22.80 -10.08 -25.21
CA MET A 225 22.28 -9.72 -26.55
C MET A 225 22.32 -8.19 -26.79
N GLN A 226 22.88 -7.41 -25.89
CA GLN A 226 23.23 -5.99 -26.04
C GLN A 226 24.73 -5.85 -26.25
#